data_ef08f1b331677704c7da12089a7fa09a
#
_entry.id   ef08f1b331677704c7da12089a7fa09a
#
_cell.length_a   1.000
_cell.length_b   1.000
_cell.length_c   1.000
_cell.angle_alpha   90.00
_cell.angle_beta   90.00
_cell.angle_gamma   90.00
#
_symmetry.space_group_name_H-M   'P 1'
#
loop_
_entity.id
_entity.type
_entity.pdbx_description
1 polymer ?
#
loop_
_entity_poly.entity_id
_entity_poly.type
_entity_poly.pdbx_seq_one_letter_code
_entity_poly.pdbx_strand_id
1 'polypeptide(L)'
;MSSPEAVRTVHVYSMHTDPFAQPGSGDAGGMNVYIAQSVRAMLTINPQLKVEVFTLNRTPQAPERAHVEDPEWGSRLVRHYIDVPAAREATKNDLAEYLEDFAQSCVTQAMNVPDVVHAHYWLSGWAAVQADGVWSRRLFPGRVPDGADGSGSSDGSGEHRLSTRAVAIFFTPHTTAAAKDARRGPGEPTEPRIRHSIENRLPAFVDGYIVNTPLEAEELVQSHPSLSGRISIITPGVDTDIFRPLPGVHPDHDTSETRCRIVFAGRPQPLKGPHLLVEALALLPRDLQVELDIIGRSESDYEQRLLERAAELGLADQVRLKDPVPPEELARIFRSADIVACPSSSETFGLVALEAQACGAAVLASDVDGLRFAVENHRTGLLVAPRTAERWAVAIERLVRAPYLRHSLGANAAARARSMSWESTARKTLDVYETAVPVPRPAET
;
A
#
# COMPACT_ATOMS: atom_id res chain seq x y z
N MET A 1 35.40 -14.19 -6.62
CA MET A 1 34.11 -13.86 -6.01
C MET A 1 33.05 -14.28 -7.00
N SER A 2 32.29 -15.36 -6.73
CA SER A 2 31.15 -15.76 -7.56
C SER A 2 30.14 -14.65 -7.56
N SER A 3 29.58 -14.31 -8.74
CA SER A 3 28.44 -13.39 -8.82
C SER A 3 27.32 -13.89 -7.89
N PRO A 4 26.65 -13.02 -7.17
CA PRO A 4 25.48 -13.45 -6.39
C PRO A 4 24.50 -14.18 -7.31
N GLU A 5 24.00 -15.33 -6.87
CA GLU A 5 22.98 -16.04 -7.64
C GLU A 5 21.75 -15.15 -7.76
N ALA A 6 21.29 -14.92 -8.98
CA ALA A 6 20.12 -14.10 -9.23
C ALA A 6 18.88 -14.73 -8.61
N VAL A 7 18.05 -13.93 -7.93
CA VAL A 7 16.76 -14.35 -7.39
C VAL A 7 15.85 -14.84 -8.50
N ARG A 8 15.35 -16.08 -8.40
CA ARG A 8 14.51 -16.75 -9.41
C ARG A 8 13.08 -16.97 -8.96
N THR A 9 12.87 -17.15 -7.65
CA THR A 9 11.55 -17.45 -7.11
C THR A 9 11.27 -16.58 -5.89
N VAL A 10 10.18 -15.82 -5.95
CA VAL A 10 9.71 -14.96 -4.86
C VAL A 10 8.32 -15.42 -4.44
N HIS A 11 8.15 -15.67 -3.15
CA HIS A 11 6.83 -15.82 -2.57
C HIS A 11 6.38 -14.49 -1.97
N VAL A 12 5.19 -14.05 -2.32
CA VAL A 12 4.57 -12.82 -1.78
C VAL A 12 3.42 -13.23 -0.87
N TYR A 13 3.50 -12.85 0.41
CA TYR A 13 2.44 -13.15 1.37
C TYR A 13 1.58 -11.92 1.63
N SER A 14 0.28 -12.04 1.34
CA SER A 14 -0.76 -11.05 1.61
C SER A 14 -1.99 -11.74 2.20
N MET A 15 -1.88 -12.17 3.46
CA MET A 15 -2.83 -13.08 4.10
C MET A 15 -4.27 -12.54 4.10
N HIS A 16 -4.50 -11.30 4.53
CA HIS A 16 -5.83 -10.78 4.83
C HIS A 16 -6.60 -10.19 3.66
N THR A 17 -5.94 -9.96 2.53
CA THR A 17 -6.57 -9.35 1.33
C THR A 17 -5.88 -9.83 0.05
N ASP A 18 -6.66 -10.12 -0.98
CA ASP A 18 -6.16 -10.47 -2.31
C ASP A 18 -5.57 -9.22 -2.98
N PRO A 19 -4.25 -9.20 -3.30
CA PRO A 19 -3.62 -8.05 -3.93
C PRO A 19 -4.21 -7.68 -5.31
N PHE A 20 -4.84 -8.62 -5.98
CA PHE A 20 -5.41 -8.41 -7.31
C PHE A 20 -6.92 -8.09 -7.28
N ALA A 21 -7.52 -7.94 -6.09
CA ALA A 21 -8.88 -7.46 -5.94
C ALA A 21 -9.00 -5.98 -6.33
N GLN A 22 -10.19 -5.59 -6.82
CA GLN A 22 -10.48 -4.20 -7.21
C GLN A 22 -10.24 -3.24 -6.04
N PRO A 23 -9.33 -2.25 -6.16
CA PRO A 23 -9.11 -1.25 -5.12
C PRO A 23 -10.34 -0.39 -4.87
N GLY A 24 -10.50 0.07 -3.61
CA GLY A 24 -11.61 0.95 -3.22
C GLY A 24 -12.86 0.23 -2.76
N SER A 25 -12.82 -1.11 -2.64
CA SER A 25 -13.90 -1.95 -2.10
C SER A 25 -13.36 -2.86 -1.00
N GLY A 26 -14.18 -3.17 0.01
CA GLY A 26 -13.79 -4.00 1.15
C GLY A 26 -12.47 -3.57 1.79
N ASP A 27 -11.58 -4.52 2.05
CA ASP A 27 -10.22 -4.24 2.57
C ASP A 27 -9.20 -3.88 1.47
N ALA A 28 -9.58 -3.95 0.18
CA ALA A 28 -8.67 -3.65 -0.92
C ALA A 28 -8.38 -2.15 -1.04
N GLY A 29 -7.11 -1.79 -1.00
CA GLY A 29 -6.66 -0.40 -1.01
C GLY A 29 -5.24 -0.21 -1.54
N GLY A 30 -4.54 0.81 -1.08
CA GLY A 30 -3.18 1.15 -1.54
C GLY A 30 -2.19 0.00 -1.40
N MET A 31 -2.28 -0.84 -0.36
CA MET A 31 -1.43 -2.03 -0.21
C MET A 31 -1.62 -3.02 -1.37
N ASN A 32 -2.87 -3.25 -1.79
CA ASN A 32 -3.18 -4.14 -2.92
C ASN A 32 -2.56 -3.62 -4.21
N VAL A 33 -2.74 -2.33 -4.50
CA VAL A 33 -2.11 -1.67 -5.66
C VAL A 33 -0.59 -1.82 -5.61
N TYR A 34 0.02 -1.53 -4.45
CA TYR A 34 1.46 -1.65 -4.26
C TYR A 34 1.97 -3.06 -4.58
N ILE A 35 1.34 -4.09 -4.01
CA ILE A 35 1.75 -5.49 -4.22
C ILE A 35 1.57 -5.89 -5.68
N ALA A 36 0.38 -5.70 -6.24
CA ALA A 36 0.07 -6.12 -7.61
C ALA A 36 0.99 -5.45 -8.64
N GLN A 37 1.20 -4.15 -8.53
CA GLN A 37 2.04 -3.40 -9.46
C GLN A 37 3.53 -3.72 -9.28
N SER A 38 4.01 -3.89 -8.03
CA SER A 38 5.39 -4.31 -7.78
C SER A 38 5.67 -5.70 -8.37
N VAL A 39 4.76 -6.65 -8.19
CA VAL A 39 4.88 -8.01 -8.75
C VAL A 39 4.93 -7.98 -10.27
N ARG A 40 3.99 -7.28 -10.91
CA ARG A 40 3.96 -7.14 -12.38
C ARG A 40 5.24 -6.50 -12.92
N ALA A 41 5.69 -5.44 -12.29
CA ALA A 41 6.92 -4.76 -12.69
C ALA A 41 8.17 -5.63 -12.50
N MET A 42 8.28 -6.42 -11.41
CA MET A 42 9.36 -7.38 -11.24
C MET A 42 9.38 -8.44 -12.36
N LEU A 43 8.22 -8.97 -12.73
CA LEU A 43 8.08 -9.95 -13.82
C LEU A 43 8.41 -9.34 -15.19
N THR A 44 8.11 -8.06 -15.40
CA THR A 44 8.45 -7.32 -16.63
C THR A 44 9.97 -7.19 -16.80
N ILE A 45 10.67 -6.76 -15.74
CA ILE A 45 12.10 -6.46 -15.81
C ILE A 45 12.99 -7.71 -15.68
N ASN A 46 12.46 -8.80 -15.10
CA ASN A 46 13.18 -10.08 -14.98
C ASN A 46 12.39 -11.23 -15.62
N PRO A 47 12.70 -11.61 -16.87
CA PRO A 47 12.00 -12.69 -17.59
C PRO A 47 12.16 -14.08 -16.97
N GLN A 48 13.16 -14.29 -16.11
CA GLN A 48 13.43 -15.59 -15.46
C GLN A 48 12.71 -15.71 -14.10
N LEU A 49 12.17 -14.60 -13.59
CA LEU A 49 11.53 -14.58 -12.29
C LEU A 49 10.19 -15.32 -12.30
N LYS A 50 9.95 -16.08 -11.24
CA LYS A 50 8.66 -16.65 -10.88
C LYS A 50 8.18 -16.04 -9.59
N VAL A 51 6.90 -15.69 -9.53
CA VAL A 51 6.27 -15.15 -8.32
C VAL A 51 5.05 -15.98 -7.96
N GLU A 52 4.99 -16.41 -6.71
CA GLU A 52 3.81 -17.07 -6.14
C GLU A 52 3.23 -16.17 -5.06
N VAL A 53 1.96 -15.80 -5.20
CA VAL A 53 1.26 -14.90 -4.27
C VAL A 53 0.28 -15.71 -3.45
N PHE A 54 0.35 -15.61 -2.13
CA PHE A 54 -0.48 -16.37 -1.19
C PHE A 54 -1.41 -15.43 -0.43
N THR A 55 -2.71 -15.74 -0.48
CA THR A 55 -3.75 -15.01 0.23
C THR A 55 -4.78 -15.98 0.80
N LEU A 56 -5.50 -15.59 1.87
CA LEU A 56 -6.62 -16.40 2.37
C LEU A 56 -7.78 -16.37 1.39
N ASN A 57 -8.38 -17.54 1.22
CA ASN A 57 -9.63 -17.67 0.50
C ASN A 57 -10.80 -17.22 1.38
N ARG A 58 -11.21 -15.96 1.23
CA ARG A 58 -12.30 -15.35 2.01
C ARG A 58 -13.53 -14.99 1.18
N THR A 59 -13.52 -15.33 -0.11
CA THR A 59 -14.64 -15.02 -0.99
C THR A 59 -15.62 -16.19 -1.06
N PRO A 60 -16.94 -15.94 -0.99
CA PRO A 60 -17.95 -16.98 -1.23
C PRO A 60 -17.87 -17.56 -2.64
N GLN A 61 -17.25 -16.83 -3.56
CA GLN A 61 -17.01 -17.20 -4.97
C GLN A 61 -15.56 -17.68 -5.17
N ALA A 62 -15.05 -18.40 -4.19
CA ALA A 62 -13.72 -18.98 -4.28
C ALA A 62 -13.51 -19.63 -5.66
N PRO A 63 -12.36 -19.43 -6.31
CA PRO A 63 -12.05 -20.20 -7.49
C PRO A 63 -12.12 -21.69 -7.13
N GLU A 64 -12.74 -22.50 -7.98
CA GLU A 64 -12.82 -23.96 -7.80
C GLU A 64 -11.43 -24.60 -7.65
N ARG A 65 -10.38 -23.84 -7.98
CA ARG A 65 -8.98 -24.25 -7.90
C ARG A 65 -8.27 -23.49 -6.78
N ALA A 66 -7.49 -24.20 -6.01
CA ALA A 66 -6.64 -23.66 -4.94
C ALA A 66 -5.58 -22.66 -5.46
N HIS A 67 -5.27 -22.68 -6.75
CA HIS A 67 -4.35 -21.74 -7.38
C HIS A 67 -4.84 -21.34 -8.79
N VAL A 68 -4.44 -20.15 -9.22
CA VAL A 68 -4.77 -19.58 -10.53
C VAL A 68 -3.49 -19.01 -11.15
N GLU A 69 -3.15 -19.46 -12.35
CA GLU A 69 -2.13 -18.83 -13.17
C GLU A 69 -2.67 -17.50 -13.72
N ASP A 70 -1.81 -16.48 -13.74
CA ASP A 70 -2.20 -15.17 -14.26
C ASP A 70 -2.36 -15.23 -15.79
N PRO A 71 -3.42 -14.63 -16.37
CA PRO A 71 -3.66 -14.68 -17.81
C PRO A 71 -2.55 -14.07 -18.67
N GLU A 72 -1.84 -13.07 -18.16
CA GLU A 72 -0.76 -12.38 -18.87
C GLU A 72 0.59 -13.08 -18.67
N TRP A 73 0.87 -13.56 -17.46
CA TRP A 73 2.19 -14.07 -17.05
C TRP A 73 2.27 -15.61 -17.03
N GLY A 74 1.14 -16.30 -17.16
CA GLY A 74 1.06 -17.77 -17.09
C GLY A 74 1.65 -18.30 -15.80
N SER A 75 2.39 -19.38 -15.88
CA SER A 75 3.04 -20.03 -14.73
C SER A 75 4.14 -19.21 -14.04
N ARG A 76 4.49 -18.03 -14.58
CA ARG A 76 5.43 -17.10 -13.92
C ARG A 76 4.78 -16.31 -12.79
N LEU A 77 3.46 -16.15 -12.81
CA LEU A 77 2.67 -15.55 -11.74
C LEU A 77 1.53 -16.48 -11.34
N VAL A 78 1.66 -17.10 -10.18
CA VAL A 78 0.64 -18.00 -9.65
C VAL A 78 0.06 -17.40 -8.37
N ARG A 79 -1.28 -17.35 -8.29
CA ARG A 79 -2.00 -16.89 -7.10
C ARG A 79 -2.59 -18.09 -6.37
N HIS A 80 -2.21 -18.28 -5.11
CA HIS A 80 -2.71 -19.33 -4.24
C HIS A 80 -3.76 -18.76 -3.29
N TYR A 81 -4.95 -19.34 -3.32
CA TYR A 81 -6.06 -19.01 -2.43
C TYR A 81 -6.12 -20.07 -1.33
N ILE A 82 -5.51 -19.73 -0.19
CA ILE A 82 -5.36 -20.66 0.93
C ILE A 82 -6.69 -20.82 1.66
N ASP A 83 -7.19 -22.03 1.69
CA ASP A 83 -8.42 -22.36 2.39
C ASP A 83 -8.14 -22.76 3.85
N VAL A 84 -8.55 -21.89 4.76
CA VAL A 84 -8.64 -22.14 6.20
C VAL A 84 -10.09 -21.91 6.59
N PRO A 85 -10.93 -22.96 6.63
CA PRO A 85 -12.38 -22.81 6.78
C PRO A 85 -12.81 -21.95 7.97
N ALA A 86 -12.15 -22.09 9.11
CA ALA A 86 -12.43 -21.30 10.32
C ALA A 86 -12.06 -19.80 10.17
N ALA A 87 -11.17 -19.45 9.26
CA ALA A 87 -10.75 -18.05 9.02
C ALA A 87 -11.64 -17.29 8.02
N ARG A 88 -12.57 -17.97 7.34
CA ARG A 88 -13.36 -17.35 6.26
C ARG A 88 -14.19 -16.16 6.74
N GLU A 89 -14.82 -16.27 7.91
CA GLU A 89 -15.67 -15.23 8.50
C GLU A 89 -14.96 -14.44 9.62
N ALA A 90 -13.71 -14.76 9.92
CA ALA A 90 -12.95 -14.10 10.97
C ALA A 90 -12.74 -12.61 10.63
N THR A 91 -12.85 -11.73 11.62
CA THR A 91 -12.45 -10.35 11.41
C THR A 91 -10.95 -10.25 11.16
N LYS A 92 -10.49 -9.15 10.58
CA LYS A 92 -9.06 -8.94 10.30
C LYS A 92 -8.18 -9.12 11.55
N ASN A 93 -8.69 -8.72 12.72
CA ASN A 93 -7.93 -8.81 13.97
C ASN A 93 -7.88 -10.25 14.52
N ASP A 94 -8.88 -11.07 14.23
CA ASP A 94 -8.96 -12.45 14.69
C ASP A 94 -8.14 -13.40 13.81
N LEU A 95 -7.70 -12.95 12.63
CA LEU A 95 -6.86 -13.77 11.74
C LEU A 95 -5.53 -14.21 12.34
N ALA A 96 -5.09 -13.58 13.43
CA ALA A 96 -3.89 -13.99 14.15
C ALA A 96 -3.95 -15.42 14.68
N GLU A 97 -5.13 -15.96 14.94
CA GLU A 97 -5.34 -17.33 15.41
C GLU A 97 -5.05 -18.39 14.33
N TYR A 98 -5.07 -18.00 13.06
CA TYR A 98 -4.94 -18.90 11.90
C TYR A 98 -3.60 -18.76 11.16
N LEU A 99 -2.61 -18.09 11.76
CA LEU A 99 -1.31 -17.84 11.13
C LEU A 99 -0.53 -19.12 10.85
N GLU A 100 -0.57 -20.08 11.76
CA GLU A 100 0.12 -21.36 11.61
C GLU A 100 -0.48 -22.20 10.48
N ASP A 101 -1.81 -22.31 10.43
CA ASP A 101 -2.54 -23.05 9.39
C ASP A 101 -2.29 -22.42 8.01
N PHE A 102 -2.29 -21.10 7.94
CA PHE A 102 -1.97 -20.37 6.72
C PHE A 102 -0.53 -20.65 6.28
N ALA A 103 0.45 -20.51 7.17
CA ALA A 103 1.87 -20.71 6.89
C ALA A 103 2.16 -22.16 6.42
N GLN A 104 1.60 -23.16 7.11
CA GLN A 104 1.73 -24.57 6.75
C GLN A 104 1.14 -24.84 5.36
N SER A 105 -0.02 -24.26 5.07
CA SER A 105 -0.69 -24.41 3.78
C SER A 105 0.07 -23.71 2.65
N CYS A 106 0.66 -22.54 2.90
CA CYS A 106 1.53 -21.88 1.92
C CYS A 106 2.69 -22.78 1.49
N VAL A 107 3.39 -23.40 2.44
CA VAL A 107 4.52 -24.30 2.13
C VAL A 107 4.05 -25.59 1.42
N THR A 108 2.86 -26.11 1.80
CA THR A 108 2.32 -27.34 1.22
C THR A 108 1.86 -27.13 -0.23
N GLN A 109 1.24 -25.97 -0.52
CA GLN A 109 0.67 -25.66 -1.83
C GLN A 109 1.67 -24.98 -2.78
N ALA A 110 2.80 -24.51 -2.28
CA ALA A 110 3.84 -23.89 -3.09
C ALA A 110 4.34 -24.83 -4.20
N MET A 111 4.41 -24.31 -5.41
CA MET A 111 4.90 -25.02 -6.58
C MET A 111 6.43 -25.02 -6.67
N ASN A 112 7.06 -23.98 -6.14
CA ASN A 112 8.50 -23.81 -6.12
C ASN A 112 9.00 -23.48 -4.70
N VAL A 113 10.26 -23.84 -4.41
CA VAL A 113 10.93 -23.36 -3.19
C VAL A 113 11.35 -21.91 -3.41
N PRO A 114 10.98 -20.97 -2.53
CA PRO A 114 11.33 -19.56 -2.72
C PRO A 114 12.81 -19.28 -2.41
N ASP A 115 13.42 -18.36 -3.13
CA ASP A 115 14.68 -17.72 -2.73
C ASP A 115 14.39 -16.66 -1.67
N VAL A 116 13.25 -15.97 -1.86
CA VAL A 116 12.79 -14.87 -0.99
C VAL A 116 11.31 -15.03 -0.68
N VAL A 117 10.94 -14.78 0.57
CA VAL A 117 9.55 -14.50 0.97
C VAL A 117 9.44 -13.02 1.29
N HIS A 118 8.61 -12.29 0.53
CA HIS A 118 8.26 -10.91 0.83
C HIS A 118 6.86 -10.84 1.45
N ALA A 119 6.80 -10.49 2.71
CA ALA A 119 5.57 -10.44 3.48
C ALA A 119 5.06 -9.01 3.63
N HIS A 120 3.77 -8.82 3.39
CA HIS A 120 3.12 -7.52 3.48
C HIS A 120 2.11 -7.50 4.63
N TYR A 121 2.27 -6.54 5.53
CA TYR A 121 1.48 -6.39 6.75
C TYR A 121 1.82 -7.43 7.84
N TRP A 122 1.58 -7.10 9.10
CA TRP A 122 2.03 -7.86 10.26
C TRP A 122 1.58 -9.33 10.30
N LEU A 123 0.36 -9.65 9.84
CA LEU A 123 -0.14 -11.02 9.73
C LEU A 123 0.75 -11.85 8.80
N SER A 124 0.99 -11.34 7.61
CA SER A 124 1.84 -11.99 6.61
C SER A 124 3.30 -12.09 7.08
N GLY A 125 3.79 -11.05 7.79
CA GLY A 125 5.13 -11.05 8.36
C GLY A 125 5.35 -12.21 9.33
N TRP A 126 4.39 -12.44 10.23
CA TRP A 126 4.52 -13.55 11.17
C TRP A 126 4.27 -14.91 10.50
N ALA A 127 3.34 -14.99 9.55
CA ALA A 127 3.16 -16.20 8.75
C ALA A 127 4.42 -16.60 7.97
N ALA A 128 5.17 -15.63 7.44
CA ALA A 128 6.45 -15.90 6.76
C ALA A 128 7.50 -16.48 7.71
N VAL A 129 7.58 -15.98 8.94
CA VAL A 129 8.46 -16.54 9.99
C VAL A 129 8.09 -17.98 10.33
N GLN A 130 6.80 -18.29 10.45
CA GLN A 130 6.34 -19.65 10.71
C GLN A 130 6.59 -20.58 9.50
N ALA A 131 6.38 -20.07 8.28
CA ALA A 131 6.66 -20.81 7.04
C ALA A 131 8.14 -21.14 6.88
N ASP A 132 9.08 -20.27 7.29
CA ASP A 132 10.51 -20.55 7.29
C ASP A 132 10.84 -21.78 8.16
N GLY A 133 10.22 -21.90 9.31
CA GLY A 133 10.34 -23.09 10.15
C GLY A 133 9.84 -24.37 9.47
N VAL A 134 8.80 -24.30 8.65
CA VAL A 134 8.27 -25.42 7.87
C VAL A 134 9.23 -25.74 6.71
N TRP A 135 9.70 -24.72 5.97
CA TRP A 135 10.72 -24.88 4.93
C TRP A 135 12.00 -25.49 5.47
N SER A 136 12.47 -25.05 6.63
CA SER A 136 13.68 -25.57 7.27
C SER A 136 13.56 -27.08 7.54
N ARG A 137 12.44 -27.53 8.07
CA ARG A 137 12.20 -28.99 8.28
C ARG A 137 12.10 -29.77 6.98
N ARG A 138 11.52 -29.16 5.93
CA ARG A 138 11.36 -29.82 4.62
C ARG A 138 12.68 -29.94 3.87
N LEU A 139 13.50 -28.88 3.86
CA LEU A 139 14.73 -28.81 3.08
C LEU A 139 15.94 -29.45 3.80
N PHE A 140 15.91 -29.46 5.13
CA PHE A 140 17.00 -29.96 5.97
C PHE A 140 16.46 -30.96 7.02
N PRO A 141 15.97 -32.14 6.58
CA PRO A 141 15.43 -33.13 7.51
C PRO A 141 16.53 -33.59 8.49
N GLY A 142 16.26 -33.48 9.79
CA GLY A 142 17.21 -33.83 10.86
C GLY A 142 17.99 -32.64 11.46
N ARG A 143 17.83 -31.44 10.94
CA ARG A 143 18.30 -30.19 11.57
C ARG A 143 17.25 -29.70 12.57
N VAL A 144 17.62 -29.58 13.84
CA VAL A 144 16.74 -29.00 14.85
C VAL A 144 16.83 -27.47 14.69
N PRO A 145 15.70 -26.75 14.45
CA PRO A 145 15.73 -25.29 14.42
C PRO A 145 16.18 -24.74 15.79
N ASP A 146 17.16 -23.87 15.81
CA ASP A 146 17.58 -23.19 17.03
C ASP A 146 16.39 -22.41 17.64
N GLY A 147 15.95 -22.80 18.84
CA GLY A 147 14.95 -22.06 19.61
C GLY A 147 13.56 -22.69 19.74
N ALA A 148 13.37 -23.96 19.37
CA ALA A 148 12.08 -24.65 19.57
C ALA A 148 11.76 -24.98 21.05
N ASP A 149 12.73 -24.93 21.94
CA ASP A 149 12.60 -25.38 23.34
C ASP A 149 12.75 -24.26 24.40
N GLY A 150 12.79 -23.00 24.01
CA GLY A 150 12.84 -21.90 24.98
C GLY A 150 14.13 -21.79 25.81
N SER A 151 15.11 -22.67 25.60
CA SER A 151 16.36 -22.74 26.39
C SER A 151 17.56 -22.13 25.65
N GLY A 152 17.35 -21.09 24.85
CA GLY A 152 18.40 -20.39 24.15
C GLY A 152 19.31 -19.63 25.10
N SER A 153 20.58 -20.06 25.23
CA SER A 153 21.63 -19.33 25.92
C SER A 153 21.78 -17.93 25.31
N SER A 154 21.68 -16.92 26.15
CA SER A 154 21.84 -15.51 25.81
C SER A 154 23.33 -15.15 25.58
N ASP A 155 23.89 -15.57 24.46
CA ASP A 155 25.06 -14.89 23.97
C ASP A 155 24.66 -13.86 22.92
N GLY A 156 25.04 -12.63 23.11
CA GLY A 156 24.49 -11.42 22.48
C GLY A 156 24.86 -11.19 21.00
N SER A 157 25.08 -12.22 20.19
CA SER A 157 25.38 -12.07 18.78
C SER A 157 24.17 -12.42 17.91
N GLY A 158 23.42 -11.39 17.49
CA GLY A 158 22.31 -11.52 16.53
C GLY A 158 22.74 -12.09 15.16
N GLU A 159 24.02 -12.18 14.88
CA GLU A 159 24.57 -12.72 13.62
C GLU A 159 24.40 -14.25 13.47
N HIS A 160 24.34 -15.01 14.57
CA HIS A 160 24.25 -16.47 14.51
C HIS A 160 22.86 -17.00 14.09
N ARG A 161 21.79 -16.23 14.31
CA ARG A 161 20.41 -16.65 13.98
C ARG A 161 20.09 -16.52 12.48
N LEU A 162 20.73 -15.59 11.78
CA LEU A 162 20.47 -15.34 10.34
C LEU A 162 21.08 -16.43 9.45
N SER A 163 22.15 -17.11 9.88
CA SER A 163 22.86 -18.11 9.08
C SER A 163 22.18 -19.48 8.96
N THR A 164 21.05 -19.70 9.64
CA THR A 164 20.36 -21.00 9.72
C THR A 164 19.01 -21.05 9.02
N ARG A 165 18.58 -19.95 8.39
CA ARG A 165 17.27 -19.90 7.71
C ARG A 165 17.26 -20.64 6.39
N ALA A 166 16.09 -21.18 6.03
CA ALA A 166 15.86 -21.85 4.76
C ALA A 166 15.62 -20.87 3.63
N VAL A 167 15.01 -19.71 3.93
CA VAL A 167 14.63 -18.69 2.96
C VAL A 167 14.90 -17.28 3.51
N ALA A 168 15.22 -16.34 2.63
CA ALA A 168 15.34 -14.94 3.02
C ALA A 168 13.94 -14.31 3.20
N ILE A 169 13.72 -13.54 4.27
CA ILE A 169 12.44 -12.93 4.58
C ILE A 169 12.57 -11.41 4.56
N PHE A 170 11.85 -10.76 3.66
CA PHE A 170 11.66 -9.31 3.65
C PHE A 170 10.27 -8.93 4.09
N PHE A 171 10.17 -7.80 4.76
CA PHE A 171 8.90 -7.36 5.34
C PHE A 171 8.59 -5.90 4.99
N THR A 172 7.38 -5.66 4.48
CA THR A 172 6.81 -4.32 4.29
C THR A 172 5.62 -4.14 5.24
N PRO A 173 5.75 -3.27 6.27
CA PRO A 173 4.68 -3.09 7.28
C PRO A 173 3.41 -2.45 6.71
N HIS A 174 3.50 -1.59 5.70
CA HIS A 174 2.47 -0.67 5.21
C HIS A 174 1.95 0.32 6.26
N THR A 175 1.76 -0.11 7.48
CA THR A 175 1.54 0.71 8.69
C THR A 175 1.95 -0.12 9.89
N THR A 176 2.51 0.51 10.92
CA THR A 176 2.74 -0.16 12.20
C THR A 176 1.62 0.14 13.20
N ALA A 177 1.41 -0.74 14.18
CA ALA A 177 0.46 -0.50 15.27
C ALA A 177 0.80 0.78 16.04
N ALA A 178 2.08 0.97 16.36
CA ALA A 178 2.56 2.14 17.08
C ALA A 178 2.28 3.45 16.33
N ALA A 179 2.57 3.49 15.02
CA ALA A 179 2.30 4.66 14.19
C ALA A 179 0.80 4.94 14.08
N LYS A 180 -0.03 3.91 13.95
CA LYS A 180 -1.49 4.04 13.86
C LYS A 180 -2.09 4.55 15.17
N ASP A 181 -1.64 3.99 16.30
CA ASP A 181 -2.10 4.43 17.62
C ASP A 181 -1.67 5.87 17.94
N ALA A 182 -0.45 6.27 17.55
CA ALA A 182 0.04 7.64 17.72
C ALA A 182 -0.76 8.68 16.92
N ARG A 183 -1.33 8.29 15.77
CA ARG A 183 -2.10 9.14 14.86
C ARG A 183 -3.62 8.99 15.01
N ARG A 184 -4.05 8.19 15.98
CA ARG A 184 -5.46 7.87 16.24
C ARG A 184 -6.27 9.10 16.55
N GLY A 185 -7.43 9.21 15.87
CA GLY A 185 -8.43 10.25 16.17
C GLY A 185 -9.20 9.99 17.45
N PRO A 186 -9.91 11.02 17.98
CA PRO A 186 -10.80 10.85 19.12
C PRO A 186 -11.86 9.77 18.86
N GLY A 187 -11.97 8.79 19.77
CA GLY A 187 -12.95 7.70 19.68
C GLY A 187 -12.55 6.51 18.80
N GLU A 188 -11.42 6.54 18.11
CA GLU A 188 -10.90 5.38 17.38
C GLU A 188 -10.30 4.36 18.37
N PRO A 189 -10.53 3.05 18.17
CA PRO A 189 -9.94 2.00 19.02
C PRO A 189 -8.43 1.93 18.82
N THR A 190 -7.71 1.46 19.85
CA THR A 190 -6.30 1.12 19.74
C THR A 190 -6.11 -0.16 18.94
N GLU A 191 -4.92 -0.33 18.34
CA GLU A 191 -4.57 -1.58 17.67
C GLU A 191 -4.49 -2.74 18.68
N PRO A 192 -4.81 -3.98 18.24
CA PRO A 192 -4.80 -5.14 19.11
C PRO A 192 -3.41 -5.40 19.73
N ARG A 193 -3.38 -5.80 21.00
CA ARG A 193 -2.13 -6.13 21.70
C ARG A 193 -1.31 -7.23 20.99
N ILE A 194 -1.99 -8.18 20.35
CA ILE A 194 -1.34 -9.24 19.59
C ILE A 194 -0.53 -8.67 18.41
N ARG A 195 -1.07 -7.63 17.72
CA ARG A 195 -0.36 -6.94 16.66
C ARG A 195 0.92 -6.28 17.17
N HIS A 196 0.84 -5.51 18.25
CA HIS A 196 2.02 -4.91 18.89
C HIS A 196 3.06 -5.96 19.27
N SER A 197 2.62 -7.08 19.87
CA SER A 197 3.52 -8.17 20.26
C SER A 197 4.24 -8.78 19.06
N ILE A 198 3.54 -9.02 17.98
CA ILE A 198 4.11 -9.60 16.74
C ILE A 198 5.06 -8.60 16.08
N GLU A 199 4.64 -7.35 15.88
CA GLU A 199 5.47 -6.31 15.25
C GLU A 199 6.77 -6.06 16.04
N ASN A 200 6.72 -6.12 17.38
CA ASN A 200 7.91 -6.00 18.23
C ASN A 200 8.89 -7.20 18.11
N ARG A 201 8.40 -8.35 17.70
CA ARG A 201 9.22 -9.57 17.56
C ARG A 201 9.80 -9.73 16.16
N LEU A 202 9.10 -9.27 15.13
CA LEU A 202 9.50 -9.42 13.72
C LEU A 202 10.95 -9.00 13.42
N PRO A 203 11.51 -7.90 14.00
CA PRO A 203 12.89 -7.50 13.74
C PRO A 203 13.95 -8.58 14.01
N ALA A 204 13.67 -9.52 14.91
CA ALA A 204 14.57 -10.64 15.21
C ALA A 204 14.49 -11.79 14.19
N PHE A 205 13.46 -11.79 13.34
CA PHE A 205 13.14 -12.94 12.48
C PHE A 205 13.10 -12.62 10.98
N VAL A 206 13.30 -11.40 10.55
CA VAL A 206 13.32 -11.03 9.13
C VAL A 206 14.70 -10.50 8.73
N ASP A 207 15.10 -10.68 7.49
CA ASP A 207 16.41 -10.25 6.98
C ASP A 207 16.44 -8.75 6.69
N GLY A 208 15.31 -8.18 6.22
CA GLY A 208 15.22 -6.77 5.93
C GLY A 208 13.79 -6.23 5.94
N TYR A 209 13.72 -4.91 6.09
CA TYR A 209 12.49 -4.13 5.94
C TYR A 209 12.54 -3.33 4.65
N ILE A 210 11.43 -3.28 3.93
CA ILE A 210 11.24 -2.38 2.81
C ILE A 210 10.13 -1.40 3.19
N VAL A 211 10.44 -0.11 3.21
CA VAL A 211 9.52 0.97 3.58
C VAL A 211 9.43 2.01 2.47
N ASN A 212 8.36 2.80 2.47
CA ASN A 212 8.08 3.72 1.38
C ASN A 212 8.72 5.10 1.56
N THR A 213 9.03 5.49 2.80
CA THR A 213 9.48 6.83 3.14
C THR A 213 10.61 6.83 4.18
N PRO A 214 11.46 7.88 4.18
CA PRO A 214 12.45 8.08 5.24
C PRO A 214 11.83 8.17 6.62
N LEU A 215 10.64 8.77 6.75
CA LEU A 215 9.94 8.91 8.03
C LEU A 215 9.60 7.54 8.62
N GLU A 216 9.08 6.60 7.81
CA GLU A 216 8.83 5.23 8.28
C GLU A 216 10.11 4.54 8.74
N ALA A 217 11.22 4.74 8.00
CA ALA A 217 12.51 4.19 8.38
C ALA A 217 13.00 4.74 9.74
N GLU A 218 12.90 6.06 9.94
CA GLU A 218 13.27 6.72 11.20
C GLU A 218 12.42 6.23 12.37
N GLU A 219 11.09 6.14 12.22
CA GLU A 219 10.17 5.63 13.24
C GLU A 219 10.49 4.17 13.62
N LEU A 220 10.80 3.34 12.62
CA LEU A 220 11.19 1.94 12.86
C LEU A 220 12.52 1.82 13.58
N VAL A 221 13.55 2.60 13.20
CA VAL A 221 14.84 2.59 13.89
C VAL A 221 14.73 3.14 15.31
N GLN A 222 13.91 4.16 15.53
CA GLN A 222 13.65 4.68 16.89
C GLN A 222 13.01 3.64 17.79
N SER A 223 12.03 2.88 17.25
CA SER A 223 11.35 1.82 18.01
C SER A 223 12.19 0.56 18.16
N HIS A 224 13.02 0.25 17.15
CA HIS A 224 13.81 -0.97 17.04
C HIS A 224 15.22 -0.65 16.51
N PRO A 225 16.16 -0.21 17.36
CA PRO A 225 17.53 0.16 16.92
C PRO A 225 18.28 -0.96 16.18
N SER A 226 17.94 -2.23 16.42
CA SER A 226 18.48 -3.40 15.71
C SER A 226 18.18 -3.43 14.21
N LEU A 227 17.24 -2.62 13.74
CA LEU A 227 16.92 -2.47 12.32
C LEU A 227 17.85 -1.50 11.58
N SER A 228 18.74 -0.80 12.29
CA SER A 228 19.73 0.06 11.65
C SER A 228 20.56 -0.73 10.63
N GLY A 229 20.62 -0.23 9.39
CA GLY A 229 21.29 -0.92 8.26
C GLY A 229 20.49 -2.07 7.62
N ARG A 230 19.29 -2.37 8.11
CA ARG A 230 18.41 -3.44 7.58
C ARG A 230 17.10 -2.90 6.99
N ILE A 231 16.99 -1.60 6.81
CA ILE A 231 15.84 -0.94 6.23
C ILE A 231 16.22 -0.37 4.86
N SER A 232 15.49 -0.75 3.84
CA SER A 232 15.59 -0.19 2.50
C SER A 232 14.41 0.73 2.22
N ILE A 233 14.68 1.97 1.83
CA ILE A 233 13.66 2.95 1.48
C ILE A 233 13.40 2.85 -0.03
N ILE A 234 12.25 2.30 -0.39
CA ILE A 234 11.85 2.10 -1.78
C ILE A 234 10.48 2.75 -2.00
N THR A 235 10.48 3.89 -2.67
CA THR A 235 9.24 4.61 -2.98
C THR A 235 8.38 3.82 -3.97
N PRO A 236 7.05 3.80 -3.81
CA PRO A 236 6.13 3.26 -4.79
C PRO A 236 6.25 3.99 -6.12
N GLY A 237 5.85 3.30 -7.18
CA GLY A 237 5.73 3.88 -8.51
C GLY A 237 4.30 4.29 -8.86
N VAL A 238 4.13 4.77 -10.08
CA VAL A 238 2.87 4.97 -10.76
C VAL A 238 2.93 4.32 -12.14
N ASP A 239 1.80 3.79 -12.60
CA ASP A 239 1.65 3.28 -13.96
C ASP A 239 1.48 4.45 -14.93
N THR A 240 2.57 4.83 -15.60
CA THR A 240 2.61 5.97 -16.52
C THR A 240 2.00 5.67 -17.89
N ASP A 241 1.61 4.45 -18.18
CA ASP A 241 0.85 4.11 -19.37
C ASP A 241 -0.63 4.43 -19.18
N ILE A 242 -1.13 4.25 -17.97
CA ILE A 242 -2.50 4.56 -17.57
C ILE A 242 -2.61 6.02 -17.08
N PHE A 243 -1.81 6.37 -16.06
CA PHE A 243 -1.83 7.70 -15.43
C PHE A 243 -0.83 8.63 -16.09
N ARG A 244 -1.28 9.37 -17.07
CA ARG A 244 -0.49 10.37 -17.80
C ARG A 244 -1.37 11.49 -18.34
N PRO A 245 -0.82 12.67 -18.60
CA PRO A 245 -1.52 13.71 -19.33
C PRO A 245 -1.79 13.26 -20.77
N LEU A 246 -2.91 13.66 -21.34
CA LEU A 246 -3.18 13.45 -22.77
C LEU A 246 -3.03 14.78 -23.52
N PRO A 247 -2.43 14.79 -24.72
CA PRO A 247 -2.34 15.99 -25.55
C PRO A 247 -3.75 16.55 -25.84
N GLY A 248 -3.94 17.85 -25.61
CA GLY A 248 -5.21 18.53 -25.88
C GLY A 248 -6.33 18.26 -24.85
N VAL A 249 -6.09 17.44 -23.84
CA VAL A 249 -6.97 17.26 -22.68
C VAL A 249 -6.38 18.10 -21.55
N HIS A 250 -6.51 19.41 -21.66
CA HIS A 250 -6.44 20.29 -20.50
C HIS A 250 -7.88 20.51 -20.01
N PRO A 251 -8.11 20.74 -18.73
CA PRO A 251 -9.33 21.37 -18.29
C PRO A 251 -9.31 22.84 -18.80
N ASP A 252 -9.38 23.01 -20.14
CA ASP A 252 -9.76 24.28 -20.75
C ASP A 252 -11.24 24.45 -20.47
N HIS A 253 -11.53 24.79 -19.22
CA HIS A 253 -12.78 25.41 -18.93
C HIS A 253 -12.76 26.79 -19.57
N ASP A 254 -13.43 26.88 -20.72
CA ASP A 254 -13.87 28.15 -21.26
C ASP A 254 -14.41 28.98 -20.09
N THR A 255 -13.79 30.12 -19.85
CA THR A 255 -13.77 30.86 -18.59
C THR A 255 -15.12 31.45 -18.15
N SER A 256 -16.23 31.07 -18.78
CA SER A 256 -17.48 31.79 -18.56
C SER A 256 -18.57 31.08 -17.75
N GLU A 257 -18.57 29.74 -17.58
CA GLU A 257 -19.69 29.08 -16.88
C GLU A 257 -19.35 27.75 -16.15
N THR A 258 -18.10 27.32 -16.05
CA THR A 258 -17.79 25.97 -15.53
C THR A 258 -17.47 25.95 -14.04
N ARG A 259 -18.14 25.06 -13.33
CA ARG A 259 -17.86 24.75 -11.91
C ARG A 259 -16.48 24.12 -11.77
N CYS A 260 -15.70 24.58 -10.80
CA CYS A 260 -14.41 23.94 -10.47
C CYS A 260 -14.68 22.54 -9.88
N ARG A 261 -14.09 21.53 -10.51
CA ARG A 261 -14.29 20.13 -10.14
C ARG A 261 -13.20 19.66 -9.21
N ILE A 262 -13.58 19.35 -7.97
CA ILE A 262 -12.72 18.69 -6.97
C ILE A 262 -13.03 17.19 -6.98
N VAL A 263 -11.99 16.37 -6.99
CA VAL A 263 -12.12 14.91 -6.92
C VAL A 263 -11.41 14.40 -5.67
N PHE A 264 -12.11 13.57 -4.91
CA PHE A 264 -11.55 12.69 -3.89
C PHE A 264 -11.65 11.26 -4.40
N ALA A 265 -10.57 10.48 -4.30
CA ALA A 265 -10.59 9.06 -4.62
C ALA A 265 -10.07 8.22 -3.45
N GLY A 266 -10.81 7.18 -3.09
CA GLY A 266 -10.50 6.28 -2.00
C GLY A 266 -11.72 5.93 -1.16
N ARG A 267 -11.56 5.00 -0.24
CA ARG A 267 -12.66 4.60 0.66
C ARG A 267 -13.10 5.79 1.53
N PRO A 268 -14.38 6.21 1.49
CA PRO A 268 -14.89 7.24 2.38
C PRO A 268 -14.88 6.74 3.83
N GLN A 269 -13.97 7.29 4.63
CA GLN A 269 -13.84 6.97 6.06
C GLN A 269 -13.14 8.11 6.80
N PRO A 270 -13.27 8.22 8.14
CA PRO A 270 -12.71 9.31 8.92
C PRO A 270 -11.21 9.55 8.68
N LEU A 271 -10.42 8.47 8.61
CA LEU A 271 -8.99 8.52 8.34
C LEU A 271 -8.66 9.19 7.00
N LYS A 272 -9.45 8.93 5.94
CA LYS A 272 -9.27 9.53 4.61
C LYS A 272 -9.84 10.93 4.49
N GLY A 273 -10.74 11.33 5.37
CA GLY A 273 -11.14 12.69 5.61
C GLY A 273 -12.03 13.39 4.60
N PRO A 274 -12.88 12.74 3.77
CA PRO A 274 -13.75 13.44 2.83
C PRO A 274 -14.74 14.39 3.53
N HIS A 275 -15.09 14.15 4.80
CA HIS A 275 -15.90 15.07 5.62
C HIS A 275 -15.26 16.45 5.73
N LEU A 276 -13.93 16.53 5.79
CA LEU A 276 -13.20 17.79 5.86
C LEU A 276 -13.40 18.63 4.58
N LEU A 277 -13.52 17.97 3.43
CA LEU A 277 -13.82 18.67 2.17
C LEU A 277 -15.24 19.24 2.18
N VAL A 278 -16.22 18.46 2.67
CA VAL A 278 -17.62 18.91 2.79
C VAL A 278 -17.70 20.13 3.70
N GLU A 279 -17.07 20.09 4.87
CA GLU A 279 -17.02 21.25 5.79
C GLU A 279 -16.28 22.45 5.16
N ALA A 280 -15.20 22.22 4.44
CA ALA A 280 -14.46 23.29 3.77
C ALA A 280 -15.26 23.96 2.65
N LEU A 281 -16.02 23.18 1.86
CA LEU A 281 -16.88 23.70 0.81
C LEU A 281 -17.96 24.65 1.36
N ALA A 282 -18.51 24.35 2.54
CA ALA A 282 -19.50 25.22 3.21
C ALA A 282 -18.93 26.58 3.61
N LEU A 283 -17.62 26.71 3.75
CA LEU A 283 -16.92 27.94 4.11
C LEU A 283 -16.47 28.76 2.90
N LEU A 284 -16.63 28.26 1.68
CA LEU A 284 -16.23 28.98 0.48
C LEU A 284 -17.13 30.19 0.21
N PRO A 285 -16.57 31.26 -0.40
CA PRO A 285 -17.37 32.37 -0.92
C PRO A 285 -18.46 31.88 -1.90
N ARG A 286 -19.65 32.43 -1.80
CA ARG A 286 -20.83 32.03 -2.61
C ARG A 286 -20.69 32.26 -4.11
N ASP A 287 -19.76 33.11 -4.52
CA ASP A 287 -19.44 33.39 -5.92
C ASP A 287 -18.64 32.25 -6.57
N LEU A 288 -18.08 31.34 -5.77
CA LEU A 288 -17.33 30.20 -6.29
C LEU A 288 -18.26 29.03 -6.59
N GLN A 289 -18.27 28.63 -7.85
CA GLN A 289 -18.99 27.44 -8.28
C GLN A 289 -18.05 26.22 -8.18
N VAL A 290 -18.26 25.38 -7.17
CA VAL A 290 -17.43 24.20 -6.90
C VAL A 290 -18.30 22.97 -6.80
N GLU A 291 -17.83 21.84 -7.32
CA GLU A 291 -18.44 20.53 -7.13
C GLU A 291 -17.40 19.52 -6.61
N LEU A 292 -17.84 18.57 -5.79
CA LEU A 292 -17.02 17.53 -5.19
C LEU A 292 -17.53 16.15 -5.61
N ASP A 293 -16.71 15.42 -6.36
CA ASP A 293 -16.92 14.02 -6.65
C ASP A 293 -16.10 13.16 -5.66
N ILE A 294 -16.78 12.29 -4.91
CA ILE A 294 -16.18 11.33 -3.99
C ILE A 294 -16.28 9.94 -4.63
N ILE A 295 -15.13 9.35 -5.01
CA ILE A 295 -15.06 8.09 -5.73
C ILE A 295 -14.56 7.00 -4.79
N GLY A 296 -15.40 6.03 -4.50
CA GLY A 296 -15.14 4.92 -3.59
C GLY A 296 -16.37 4.53 -2.79
N ARG A 297 -16.27 3.39 -2.09
CA ARG A 297 -17.33 2.90 -1.21
C ARG A 297 -16.78 2.53 0.16
N SER A 298 -17.64 2.65 1.15
CA SER A 298 -17.41 2.21 2.53
C SER A 298 -18.48 1.19 2.91
N GLU A 299 -18.13 0.22 3.71
CA GLU A 299 -19.07 -0.76 4.27
C GLU A 299 -19.86 -0.22 5.46
N SER A 300 -19.59 1.02 5.88
CA SER A 300 -20.22 1.67 7.04
C SER A 300 -21.27 2.69 6.63
N ASP A 301 -22.08 3.11 7.60
CA ASP A 301 -23.04 4.23 7.49
C ASP A 301 -22.36 5.61 7.31
N TYR A 302 -21.03 5.64 7.21
CA TYR A 302 -20.26 6.88 7.04
C TYR A 302 -20.65 7.64 5.77
N GLU A 303 -20.93 6.94 4.68
CA GLU A 303 -21.36 7.55 3.42
C GLU A 303 -22.70 8.29 3.59
N GLN A 304 -23.64 7.65 4.27
CA GLN A 304 -24.95 8.26 4.55
C GLN A 304 -24.80 9.52 5.41
N ARG A 305 -24.04 9.44 6.49
CA ARG A 305 -23.76 10.61 7.35
C ARG A 305 -23.06 11.74 6.61
N LEU A 306 -22.16 11.40 5.68
CA LEU A 306 -21.45 12.38 4.87
C LEU A 306 -22.42 13.14 3.94
N LEU A 307 -23.34 12.44 3.28
CA LEU A 307 -24.35 13.04 2.41
C LEU A 307 -25.40 13.83 3.20
N GLU A 308 -25.84 13.32 4.36
CA GLU A 308 -26.73 14.05 5.29
C GLU A 308 -26.06 15.36 5.73
N ARG A 309 -24.77 15.31 6.09
CA ARG A 309 -24.02 16.51 6.46
C ARG A 309 -23.88 17.52 5.32
N ALA A 310 -23.65 17.05 4.11
CA ALA A 310 -23.63 17.90 2.91
C ALA A 310 -24.99 18.59 2.70
N ALA A 311 -26.09 17.87 2.89
CA ALA A 311 -27.45 18.43 2.78
C ALA A 311 -27.75 19.48 3.88
N GLU A 312 -27.37 19.21 5.13
CA GLU A 312 -27.48 20.18 6.23
C GLU A 312 -26.76 21.51 5.96
N LEU A 313 -25.60 21.41 5.26
CA LEU A 313 -24.79 22.58 4.88
C LEU A 313 -25.25 23.23 3.56
N GLY A 314 -26.31 22.71 2.93
CA GLY A 314 -26.86 23.25 1.68
C GLY A 314 -26.02 22.91 0.44
N LEU A 315 -25.25 21.81 0.50
CA LEU A 315 -24.33 21.36 -0.55
C LEU A 315 -24.82 20.11 -1.28
N ALA A 316 -26.08 19.69 -1.13
CA ALA A 316 -26.61 18.45 -1.68
C ALA A 316 -26.40 18.31 -3.21
N ASP A 317 -26.50 19.41 -3.95
CA ASP A 317 -26.31 19.44 -5.40
C ASP A 317 -24.83 19.53 -5.84
N GLN A 318 -23.91 19.78 -4.87
CA GLN A 318 -22.49 19.98 -5.14
C GLN A 318 -21.65 18.76 -4.78
N VAL A 319 -22.12 17.89 -3.87
CA VAL A 319 -21.39 16.71 -3.38
C VAL A 319 -22.00 15.46 -3.97
N ARG A 320 -21.21 14.67 -4.67
CA ARG A 320 -21.64 13.43 -5.30
C ARG A 320 -20.77 12.26 -4.88
N LEU A 321 -21.40 11.16 -4.47
CA LEU A 321 -20.74 9.90 -4.19
C LEU A 321 -20.84 8.98 -5.42
N LYS A 322 -19.72 8.39 -5.82
CA LYS A 322 -19.60 7.52 -6.99
C LYS A 322 -18.94 6.20 -6.61
N ASP A 323 -19.30 5.16 -7.35
CA ASP A 323 -18.68 3.84 -7.18
C ASP A 323 -17.18 3.84 -7.49
N PRO A 324 -16.41 2.91 -6.91
CA PRO A 324 -15.04 2.65 -7.34
C PRO A 324 -15.01 2.34 -8.85
N VAL A 325 -13.97 2.84 -9.51
CA VAL A 325 -13.80 2.67 -10.96
C VAL A 325 -12.45 2.00 -11.25
N PRO A 326 -12.30 1.35 -12.43
CA PRO A 326 -11.02 0.83 -12.88
C PRO A 326 -9.96 1.94 -13.04
N PRO A 327 -8.66 1.59 -13.03
CA PRO A 327 -7.57 2.57 -13.12
C PRO A 327 -7.64 3.49 -14.35
N GLU A 328 -8.03 2.97 -15.51
CA GLU A 328 -8.16 3.73 -16.76
C GLU A 328 -9.25 4.82 -16.65
N GLU A 329 -10.36 4.47 -16.03
CA GLU A 329 -11.46 5.40 -15.78
C GLU A 329 -11.06 6.43 -14.72
N LEU A 330 -10.35 6.00 -13.65
CA LEU A 330 -9.84 6.89 -12.62
C LEU A 330 -8.86 7.90 -13.22
N ALA A 331 -7.96 7.46 -14.10
CA ALA A 331 -7.05 8.33 -14.81
C ALA A 331 -7.79 9.35 -15.69
N ARG A 332 -8.89 8.95 -16.35
CA ARG A 332 -9.74 9.86 -17.12
C ARG A 332 -10.38 10.91 -16.20
N ILE A 333 -10.85 10.52 -15.04
CA ILE A 333 -11.43 11.41 -14.04
C ILE A 333 -10.36 12.41 -13.53
N PHE A 334 -9.16 11.94 -13.19
CA PHE A 334 -8.09 12.81 -12.71
C PHE A 334 -7.65 13.83 -13.78
N ARG A 335 -7.58 13.44 -15.05
CA ARG A 335 -7.30 14.38 -16.16
C ARG A 335 -8.35 15.48 -16.31
N SER A 336 -9.60 15.20 -15.94
CA SER A 336 -10.70 16.16 -16.03
C SER A 336 -10.95 16.92 -14.72
N ALA A 337 -10.21 16.62 -13.67
CA ALA A 337 -10.32 17.30 -12.39
C ALA A 337 -9.48 18.58 -12.35
N ASP A 338 -10.03 19.65 -11.82
CA ASP A 338 -9.28 20.88 -11.52
C ASP A 338 -8.37 20.69 -10.31
N ILE A 339 -8.87 19.97 -9.31
CA ILE A 339 -8.17 19.69 -8.06
C ILE A 339 -8.43 18.22 -7.68
N VAL A 340 -7.38 17.50 -7.33
CA VAL A 340 -7.52 16.22 -6.64
C VAL A 340 -7.13 16.39 -5.19
N ALA A 341 -8.05 16.08 -4.29
CA ALA A 341 -7.92 16.33 -2.86
C ALA A 341 -7.62 15.05 -2.07
N CYS A 342 -6.57 15.08 -1.26
CA CYS A 342 -6.12 13.99 -0.39
C CYS A 342 -6.11 14.45 1.08
N PRO A 343 -7.29 14.56 1.76
CA PRO A 343 -7.40 15.13 3.10
C PRO A 343 -7.15 14.13 4.23
N SER A 344 -6.40 13.07 3.98
CA SER A 344 -6.10 12.01 4.94
C SER A 344 -5.45 12.57 6.21
N SER A 345 -5.77 11.98 7.37
CA SER A 345 -5.10 12.28 8.63
C SER A 345 -3.80 11.51 8.81
N SER A 346 -3.65 10.40 8.09
CA SER A 346 -2.43 9.62 7.98
C SER A 346 -2.41 8.90 6.64
N GLU A 347 -1.23 8.79 6.03
CA GLU A 347 -1.03 8.13 4.75
C GLU A 347 0.39 7.57 4.67
N THR A 348 0.55 6.30 4.32
CA THR A 348 1.86 5.67 4.22
C THR A 348 2.72 6.31 3.13
N PHE A 349 2.15 6.55 1.95
CA PHE A 349 2.82 7.27 0.87
C PHE A 349 1.87 8.24 0.16
N GLY A 350 0.69 7.80 -0.28
CA GLY A 350 -0.27 8.59 -1.03
C GLY A 350 -0.27 8.24 -2.52
N LEU A 351 -0.52 6.98 -2.86
CA LEU A 351 -0.59 6.52 -4.25
C LEU A 351 -1.59 7.34 -5.08
N VAL A 352 -2.76 7.64 -4.52
CA VAL A 352 -3.78 8.48 -5.19
C VAL A 352 -3.23 9.86 -5.55
N ALA A 353 -2.45 10.47 -4.63
CA ALA A 353 -1.82 11.76 -4.92
C ALA A 353 -0.79 11.64 -6.04
N LEU A 354 -0.03 10.54 -6.09
CA LEU A 354 0.95 10.29 -7.15
C LEU A 354 0.27 10.01 -8.50
N GLU A 355 -0.79 9.20 -8.52
CA GLU A 355 -1.60 8.89 -9.71
C GLU A 355 -2.23 10.17 -10.30
N ALA A 356 -2.80 11.03 -9.44
CA ALA A 356 -3.36 12.32 -9.84
C ALA A 356 -2.28 13.25 -10.41
N GLN A 357 -1.12 13.33 -9.76
CA GLN A 357 0.04 14.07 -10.24
C GLN A 357 0.51 13.56 -11.61
N ALA A 358 0.57 12.26 -11.81
CA ALA A 358 0.94 11.66 -13.07
C ALA A 358 -0.03 12.04 -14.20
N CYS A 359 -1.32 12.22 -13.90
CA CYS A 359 -2.31 12.75 -14.84
C CYS A 359 -2.21 14.26 -15.12
N GLY A 360 -1.39 14.99 -14.39
CA GLY A 360 -1.26 16.44 -14.50
C GLY A 360 -2.30 17.23 -13.71
N ALA A 361 -3.03 16.61 -12.80
CA ALA A 361 -3.97 17.30 -11.91
C ALA A 361 -3.23 18.10 -10.83
N ALA A 362 -3.81 19.23 -10.41
CA ALA A 362 -3.34 19.96 -9.23
C ALA A 362 -3.74 19.19 -7.96
N VAL A 363 -2.77 18.76 -7.18
CA VAL A 363 -3.02 18.02 -5.93
C VAL A 363 -3.06 18.96 -4.74
N LEU A 364 -4.10 18.82 -3.93
CA LEU A 364 -4.24 19.43 -2.62
C LEU A 364 -4.24 18.32 -1.56
N ALA A 365 -3.25 18.27 -0.69
CA ALA A 365 -3.08 17.18 0.25
C ALA A 365 -2.86 17.70 1.69
N SER A 366 -3.19 16.87 2.68
CA SER A 366 -2.81 17.16 4.07
C SER A 366 -1.28 17.11 4.22
N ASP A 367 -0.74 17.99 5.06
CA ASP A 367 0.69 17.98 5.41
C ASP A 367 0.97 16.93 6.49
N VAL A 368 0.88 15.65 6.09
CA VAL A 368 1.05 14.50 6.98
C VAL A 368 1.90 13.41 6.33
N ASP A 369 2.64 12.70 7.13
CA ASP A 369 3.34 11.44 6.83
C ASP A 369 3.85 11.31 5.39
N GLY A 370 3.44 10.26 4.69
CA GLY A 370 3.83 9.95 3.31
C GLY A 370 3.39 10.99 2.27
N LEU A 371 2.31 11.75 2.52
CA LEU A 371 1.89 12.81 1.60
C LEU A 371 2.95 13.92 1.45
N ARG A 372 3.77 14.17 2.47
CA ARG A 372 4.93 15.08 2.40
C ARG A 372 6.00 14.64 1.40
N PHE A 373 6.06 13.34 1.15
CA PHE A 373 7.00 12.76 0.18
C PHE A 373 6.37 12.59 -1.21
N ALA A 374 5.07 12.31 -1.26
CA ALA A 374 4.34 12.24 -2.51
C ALA A 374 4.18 13.61 -3.18
N VAL A 375 3.97 14.68 -2.41
CA VAL A 375 3.69 16.03 -2.89
C VAL A 375 4.81 17.00 -2.48
N GLU A 376 5.51 17.58 -3.43
CA GLU A 376 6.44 18.70 -3.19
C GLU A 376 5.65 20.00 -3.06
N ASN A 377 5.51 20.50 -1.81
CA ASN A 377 4.70 21.68 -1.52
C ASN A 377 5.11 22.89 -2.37
N HIS A 378 4.12 23.58 -2.93
CA HIS A 378 4.25 24.71 -3.87
C HIS A 378 4.95 24.40 -5.20
N ARG A 379 5.32 23.15 -5.46
CA ARG A 379 5.95 22.75 -6.72
C ARG A 379 5.11 21.77 -7.51
N THR A 380 4.67 20.66 -6.89
CA THR A 380 3.85 19.63 -7.53
C THR A 380 2.44 19.53 -6.94
N GLY A 381 2.12 20.35 -5.97
CA GLY A 381 0.84 20.44 -5.29
C GLY A 381 0.90 21.40 -4.11
N LEU A 382 -0.14 21.45 -3.32
CA LEU A 382 -0.17 22.20 -2.05
C LEU A 382 -0.39 21.26 -0.88
N LEU A 383 0.37 21.46 0.19
CA LEU A 383 0.18 20.81 1.47
C LEU A 383 -0.54 21.72 2.45
N VAL A 384 -1.55 21.20 3.14
CA VAL A 384 -2.43 21.95 4.06
C VAL A 384 -2.18 21.53 5.50
N ALA A 385 -1.77 22.48 6.32
CA ALA A 385 -1.63 22.37 7.78
C ALA A 385 -2.06 23.67 8.48
N PRO A 386 -2.69 23.58 9.67
CA PRO A 386 -3.29 22.39 10.27
C PRO A 386 -4.45 21.84 9.44
N ARG A 387 -4.81 20.57 9.70
CA ARG A 387 -5.87 19.85 8.97
C ARG A 387 -7.25 20.29 9.50
N THR A 388 -7.67 21.51 9.17
CA THR A 388 -8.97 22.07 9.54
C THR A 388 -9.77 22.52 8.31
N ALA A 389 -11.10 22.61 8.43
CA ALA A 389 -11.99 23.00 7.34
C ALA A 389 -11.63 24.41 6.80
N GLU A 390 -11.30 25.35 7.70
CA GLU A 390 -10.95 26.72 7.34
C GLU A 390 -9.67 26.76 6.48
N ARG A 391 -8.64 25.98 6.85
CA ARG A 391 -7.40 25.92 6.08
C ARG A 391 -7.59 25.27 4.73
N TRP A 392 -8.43 24.23 4.68
CA TRP A 392 -8.80 23.59 3.42
C TRP A 392 -9.61 24.55 2.54
N ALA A 393 -10.57 25.28 3.08
CA ALA A 393 -11.34 26.29 2.34
C ALA A 393 -10.42 27.36 1.71
N VAL A 394 -9.48 27.92 2.48
CA VAL A 394 -8.52 28.90 1.97
C VAL A 394 -7.66 28.31 0.85
N ALA A 395 -7.19 27.07 1.00
CA ALA A 395 -6.37 26.43 -0.03
C ALA A 395 -7.17 26.09 -1.30
N ILE A 396 -8.43 25.64 -1.14
CA ILE A 396 -9.35 25.40 -2.26
C ILE A 396 -9.63 26.72 -2.97
N GLU A 397 -10.04 27.78 -2.28
CA GLU A 397 -10.31 29.09 -2.85
C GLU A 397 -9.11 29.60 -3.65
N ARG A 398 -7.89 29.48 -3.09
CA ARG A 398 -6.66 29.87 -3.77
C ARG A 398 -6.48 29.14 -5.11
N LEU A 399 -6.71 27.83 -5.16
CA LEU A 399 -6.59 27.04 -6.37
C LEU A 399 -7.71 27.33 -7.36
N VAL A 400 -8.96 27.54 -6.88
CA VAL A 400 -10.10 27.86 -7.74
C VAL A 400 -9.86 29.21 -8.45
N ARG A 401 -9.43 30.23 -7.71
CA ARG A 401 -9.19 31.59 -8.25
C ARG A 401 -7.91 31.73 -9.10
N ALA A 402 -7.03 30.69 -9.10
CA ALA A 402 -5.74 30.75 -9.77
C ALA A 402 -5.53 29.60 -10.77
N PRO A 403 -6.20 29.60 -11.94
CA PRO A 403 -6.05 28.54 -12.96
C PRO A 403 -4.59 28.31 -13.37
N TYR A 404 -3.82 29.39 -13.58
CA TYR A 404 -2.40 29.29 -13.92
C TYR A 404 -1.57 28.56 -12.84
N LEU A 405 -1.92 28.72 -11.56
CA LEU A 405 -1.26 27.98 -10.48
C LEU A 405 -1.59 26.47 -10.59
N ARG A 406 -2.87 26.12 -10.83
CA ARG A 406 -3.25 24.71 -11.04
C ARG A 406 -2.46 24.09 -12.19
N HIS A 407 -2.40 24.75 -13.35
CA HIS A 407 -1.64 24.29 -14.51
C HIS A 407 -0.15 24.12 -14.21
N SER A 408 0.46 25.10 -13.54
CA SER A 408 1.88 25.04 -13.19
C SER A 408 2.18 23.87 -12.25
N LEU A 409 1.36 23.70 -11.21
CA LEU A 409 1.49 22.58 -10.26
C LEU A 409 1.33 21.23 -10.97
N GLY A 410 0.29 21.09 -11.79
CA GLY A 410 0.01 19.86 -12.54
C GLY A 410 1.10 19.50 -13.54
N ALA A 411 1.64 20.48 -14.28
CA ALA A 411 2.74 20.26 -15.23
C ALA A 411 4.02 19.78 -14.52
N ASN A 412 4.39 20.43 -13.41
CA ASN A 412 5.54 20.01 -12.60
C ASN A 412 5.31 18.61 -11.97
N ALA A 413 4.09 18.35 -11.54
CA ALA A 413 3.69 17.08 -10.95
C ALA A 413 3.82 15.93 -11.95
N ALA A 414 3.30 16.10 -13.17
CA ALA A 414 3.42 15.11 -14.23
C ALA A 414 4.88 14.89 -14.66
N ALA A 415 5.70 15.94 -14.68
CA ALA A 415 7.12 15.83 -14.98
C ALA A 415 7.87 14.99 -13.92
N ARG A 416 7.57 15.20 -12.64
CA ARG A 416 8.16 14.44 -11.53
C ARG A 416 7.69 12.99 -11.53
N ALA A 417 6.39 12.75 -11.72
CA ALA A 417 5.80 11.41 -11.68
C ALA A 417 6.39 10.45 -12.72
N ARG A 418 6.83 10.97 -13.88
CA ARG A 418 7.53 10.16 -14.91
C ARG A 418 8.79 9.46 -14.41
N SER A 419 9.45 10.00 -13.38
CA SER A 419 10.63 9.36 -12.76
C SER A 419 10.29 8.36 -11.66
N MET A 420 9.02 8.24 -11.30
CA MET A 420 8.53 7.38 -10.23
C MET A 420 7.75 6.21 -10.84
N SER A 421 8.43 5.33 -11.57
CA SER A 421 7.80 4.18 -12.21
C SER A 421 7.86 2.93 -11.32
N TRP A 422 6.92 2.01 -11.55
CA TRP A 422 6.93 0.70 -10.89
C TRP A 422 8.15 -0.13 -11.27
N GLU A 423 8.73 0.05 -12.48
CA GLU A 423 9.98 -0.61 -12.87
C GLU A 423 11.15 -0.15 -12.01
N SER A 424 11.18 1.16 -11.66
CA SER A 424 12.21 1.67 -10.73
C SER A 424 12.05 1.08 -9.33
N THR A 425 10.81 0.97 -8.85
CA THR A 425 10.48 0.30 -7.58
C THR A 425 10.91 -1.16 -7.61
N ALA A 426 10.52 -1.90 -8.66
CA ALA A 426 10.83 -3.30 -8.82
C ALA A 426 12.33 -3.58 -8.90
N ARG A 427 13.10 -2.77 -9.66
CA ARG A 427 14.55 -2.90 -9.76
C ARG A 427 15.22 -2.78 -8.39
N LYS A 428 14.90 -1.71 -7.65
CA LYS A 428 15.43 -1.52 -6.29
C LYS A 428 15.04 -2.65 -5.35
N THR A 429 13.82 -3.19 -5.50
CA THR A 429 13.34 -4.31 -4.69
C THR A 429 14.13 -5.58 -4.99
N LEU A 430 14.37 -5.89 -6.26
CA LEU A 430 15.20 -7.04 -6.66
C LEU A 430 16.65 -6.88 -6.22
N ASP A 431 17.23 -5.67 -6.36
CA ASP A 431 18.58 -5.37 -5.86
C ASP A 431 18.69 -5.65 -4.35
N VAL A 432 17.67 -5.30 -3.57
CA VAL A 432 17.62 -5.60 -2.12
C VAL A 432 17.52 -7.10 -1.87
N TYR A 433 16.72 -7.84 -2.63
CA TYR A 433 16.62 -9.29 -2.48
C TYR A 433 17.96 -9.98 -2.75
N GLU A 434 18.71 -9.52 -3.76
CA GLU A 434 20.02 -10.08 -4.12
C GLU A 434 21.09 -9.85 -3.03
N THR A 435 20.88 -8.88 -2.12
CA THR A 435 21.77 -8.69 -0.95
C THR A 435 21.59 -9.74 0.14
N ALA A 436 20.42 -10.41 0.17
CA ALA A 436 20.17 -11.50 1.09
C ALA A 436 20.77 -12.78 0.50
N VAL A 437 21.97 -13.14 0.96
CA VAL A 437 22.71 -14.33 0.50
C VAL A 437 21.84 -15.57 0.79
N PRO A 438 21.40 -16.31 -0.24
CA PRO A 438 20.70 -17.59 -0.03
C PRO A 438 21.67 -18.58 0.63
N VAL A 439 21.20 -19.29 1.64
CA VAL A 439 21.91 -20.48 2.16
C VAL A 439 22.08 -21.45 0.98
N PRO A 440 23.29 -22.01 0.69
CA PRO A 440 23.49 -22.95 -0.38
C PRO A 440 22.49 -24.11 -0.28
N ARG A 441 21.64 -24.28 -1.28
CA ARG A 441 20.69 -25.40 -1.33
C ARG A 441 21.43 -26.69 -1.63
N PRO A 442 21.02 -27.83 -1.01
CA PRO A 442 21.48 -29.12 -1.48
C PRO A 442 21.13 -29.23 -2.97
N ALA A 443 22.05 -29.73 -3.78
CA ALA A 443 21.79 -29.98 -5.20
C ALA A 443 20.52 -30.85 -5.32
N GLU A 444 19.58 -30.45 -6.16
CA GLU A 444 18.43 -31.31 -6.52
C GLU A 444 18.97 -32.59 -7.14
N THR A 445 18.82 -33.73 -6.42
CA THR A 445 19.19 -35.09 -6.90
C THR A 445 18.02 -35.69 -7.65
#